data_557497806f3c95d21098cbd432422135
#
_entry.id   557497806f3c95d21098cbd432422135
#
_cell.length_a   1.000
_cell.length_b   1.000
_cell.length_c   1.000
_cell.angle_alpha   90.00
_cell.angle_beta   90.00
_cell.angle_gamma   90.00
#
_symmetry.space_group_name_H-M   'P 1'
#
loop_
_entity.id
_entity.type
_entity.pdbx_description
1 polymer ?
#
loop_
_entity_poly.entity_id
_entity_poly.type
_entity_poly.pdbx_seq_one_letter_code
_entity_poly.pdbx_strand_id
1 'polypeptide(L)'
;RNLNLKKHLPPIFLLFAMILSQTIYCNSDMTMLGLMKDASEVGLYSTSVKIYNLVNTVIASVAWVVMPQLSENFAKKNYDEINRLLKYSLNFIIVLGLPCLAGLNVVTGAIIEVIAGRDFLGAVTSLHILTIALLCSFIGGWMGNMIMIPSGRESVCLRAGIVSALINIILNLVLIPRYGLNGAATTTAISEFLGICIQIPYMDKNIRVHGIWNMLKGPVLGVIAIGLIGTVCTSVFQSSFVILAAAVLASAVVYLLILILVKNEFVMAFLAPVLHRKK
;
A
#
# COMPACT_ATOMS: atom_id res chain seq x y z
N ARG A 1 -21.75 -8.12 37.51
CA ARG A 1 -20.77 -7.31 36.74
C ARG A 1 -21.54 -6.23 35.97
N ASN A 2 -21.59 -5.00 36.49
CA ASN A 2 -22.23 -3.89 35.78
C ASN A 2 -21.35 -3.50 34.59
N LEU A 3 -21.63 -4.08 33.43
CA LEU A 3 -21.04 -3.68 32.16
C LEU A 3 -21.60 -2.29 31.77
N ASN A 4 -20.77 -1.27 31.96
CA ASN A 4 -21.16 0.09 31.56
C ASN A 4 -21.01 0.25 30.04
N LEU A 5 -21.93 -0.35 29.27
CA LEU A 5 -21.91 -0.36 27.79
C LEU A 5 -21.90 1.04 27.18
N LYS A 6 -22.47 2.04 27.87
CA LYS A 6 -22.51 3.44 27.38
C LYS A 6 -21.11 4.03 27.20
N LYS A 7 -20.12 3.60 27.99
CA LYS A 7 -18.72 4.07 27.87
C LYS A 7 -18.05 3.59 26.59
N HIS A 8 -18.48 2.48 26.03
CA HIS A 8 -17.91 1.87 24.83
C HIS A 8 -18.56 2.37 23.52
N LEU A 9 -19.72 3.03 23.61
CA LEU A 9 -20.44 3.50 22.43
C LEU A 9 -19.64 4.55 21.63
N PRO A 10 -19.04 5.63 22.22
CA PRO A 10 -18.32 6.62 21.44
C PRO A 10 -17.14 6.05 20.64
N PRO A 11 -16.24 5.19 21.20
CA PRO A 11 -15.21 4.55 20.42
C PRO A 11 -15.73 3.65 19.29
N ILE A 12 -16.84 2.91 19.55
CA ILE A 12 -17.46 2.05 18.53
C ILE A 12 -18.01 2.90 17.38
N PHE A 13 -18.71 4.02 17.69
CA PHE A 13 -19.21 4.94 16.67
C PHE A 13 -18.07 5.56 15.85
N LEU A 14 -16.96 5.90 16.47
CA LEU A 14 -15.78 6.44 15.78
C LEU A 14 -15.21 5.43 14.79
N LEU A 15 -14.99 4.19 15.24
CA LEU A 15 -14.49 3.11 14.39
C LEU A 15 -15.46 2.79 13.25
N PHE A 16 -16.76 2.74 13.55
CA PHE A 16 -17.81 2.56 12.53
C PHE A 16 -17.76 3.66 11.48
N ALA A 17 -17.68 4.93 11.90
CA ALA A 17 -17.59 6.07 10.99
C ALA A 17 -16.30 6.01 10.13
N MET A 18 -15.18 5.53 10.69
CA MET A 18 -13.95 5.32 9.94
C MET A 18 -14.14 4.25 8.84
N ILE A 19 -14.71 3.09 9.21
CA ILE A 19 -14.95 2.00 8.26
C ILE A 19 -15.95 2.44 7.19
N LEU A 20 -17.01 3.13 7.57
CA LEU A 20 -18.00 3.65 6.63
C LEU A 20 -17.39 4.65 5.65
N SER A 21 -16.60 5.60 6.14
CA SER A 21 -15.89 6.57 5.30
C SER A 21 -14.94 5.88 4.32
N GLN A 22 -14.21 4.87 4.78
CA GLN A 22 -13.32 4.06 3.94
C GLN A 22 -14.10 3.28 2.88
N THR A 23 -15.24 2.69 3.26
CA THR A 23 -16.09 1.93 2.33
C THR A 23 -16.67 2.83 1.24
N ILE A 24 -17.16 4.02 1.60
CA ILE A 24 -17.65 5.02 0.65
C ILE A 24 -16.51 5.43 -0.29
N TYR A 25 -15.36 5.77 0.26
CA TYR A 25 -14.17 6.14 -0.50
C TYR A 25 -13.77 5.07 -1.52
N CYS A 26 -13.62 3.81 -1.09
CA CYS A 26 -13.18 2.73 -1.95
C CYS A 26 -14.19 2.34 -3.06
N ASN A 27 -15.48 2.63 -2.88
CA ASN A 27 -16.52 2.23 -3.84
C ASN A 27 -17.09 3.40 -4.64
N SER A 28 -16.83 4.66 -4.23
CA SER A 28 -17.33 5.85 -4.93
C SER A 28 -16.86 5.92 -6.37
N ASP A 29 -15.59 5.61 -6.61
CA ASP A 29 -14.97 5.65 -7.93
C ASP A 29 -15.70 4.74 -8.93
N MET A 30 -15.95 3.47 -8.55
CA MET A 30 -16.67 2.51 -9.41
C MET A 30 -18.11 2.93 -9.63
N THR A 31 -18.79 3.40 -8.57
CA THR A 31 -20.18 3.86 -8.66
C THR A 31 -20.31 5.06 -9.60
N MET A 32 -19.44 6.06 -9.42
CA MET A 32 -19.45 7.27 -10.26
C MET A 32 -19.05 6.97 -11.71
N LEU A 33 -18.05 6.09 -11.89
CA LEU A 33 -17.66 5.64 -13.23
C LEU A 33 -18.83 4.94 -13.94
N GLY A 34 -19.58 4.07 -13.25
CA GLY A 34 -20.74 3.38 -13.81
C GLY A 34 -21.93 4.30 -14.09
N LEU A 35 -22.07 5.45 -13.39
CA LEU A 35 -23.09 6.45 -13.66
C LEU A 35 -22.71 7.40 -14.80
N MET A 36 -21.43 7.62 -15.06
CA MET A 36 -20.92 8.61 -16.01
C MET A 36 -20.36 8.01 -17.30
N LYS A 37 -20.04 6.74 -17.29
CA LYS A 37 -19.43 5.99 -18.39
C LYS A 37 -20.17 4.67 -18.61
N ASP A 38 -19.65 3.83 -19.48
CA ASP A 38 -20.24 2.54 -19.82
C ASP A 38 -19.72 1.40 -18.90
N ALA A 39 -20.39 0.24 -18.98
CA ALA A 39 -20.03 -0.94 -18.19
C ALA A 39 -18.64 -1.50 -18.54
N SER A 40 -18.12 -1.23 -19.73
CA SER A 40 -16.79 -1.66 -20.16
C SER A 40 -15.71 -0.94 -19.36
N GLU A 41 -15.80 0.40 -19.20
CA GLU A 41 -14.87 1.17 -18.38
C GLU A 41 -14.90 0.74 -16.92
N VAL A 42 -16.07 0.41 -16.37
CA VAL A 42 -16.19 -0.12 -14.99
C VAL A 42 -15.49 -1.47 -14.87
N GLY A 43 -15.64 -2.36 -15.86
CA GLY A 43 -14.96 -3.65 -15.89
C GLY A 43 -13.44 -3.52 -15.90
N LEU A 44 -12.91 -2.64 -16.76
CA LEU A 44 -11.48 -2.33 -16.84
C LEU A 44 -10.95 -1.75 -15.52
N TYR A 45 -11.62 -0.74 -14.95
CA TYR A 45 -11.22 -0.13 -13.68
C TYR A 45 -11.28 -1.10 -12.52
N SER A 46 -12.34 -1.91 -12.44
CA SER A 46 -12.51 -2.96 -11.43
C SER A 46 -11.34 -3.95 -11.42
N THR A 47 -10.80 -4.30 -12.60
CA THR A 47 -9.62 -5.15 -12.73
C THR A 47 -8.39 -4.49 -12.11
N SER A 48 -8.13 -3.23 -12.42
CA SER A 48 -7.03 -2.47 -11.83
C SER A 48 -7.14 -2.34 -10.31
N VAL A 49 -8.35 -2.05 -9.80
CA VAL A 49 -8.61 -1.92 -8.36
C VAL A 49 -8.46 -3.26 -7.63
N LYS A 50 -8.85 -4.39 -8.23
CA LYS A 50 -8.63 -5.71 -7.63
C LYS A 50 -7.15 -6.02 -7.46
N ILE A 51 -6.33 -5.73 -8.46
CA ILE A 51 -4.86 -5.92 -8.38
C ILE A 51 -4.26 -4.99 -7.32
N TYR A 52 -4.65 -3.71 -7.33
CA TYR A 52 -4.26 -2.73 -6.31
C TYR A 52 -4.58 -3.23 -4.89
N ASN A 53 -5.83 -3.65 -4.64
CA ASN A 53 -6.28 -4.11 -3.32
C ASN A 53 -5.56 -5.38 -2.87
N LEU A 54 -5.25 -6.31 -3.79
CA LEU A 54 -4.52 -7.52 -3.47
C LEU A 54 -3.14 -7.18 -2.91
N VAL A 55 -2.38 -6.33 -3.59
CA VAL A 55 -1.05 -5.93 -3.13
C VAL A 55 -1.14 -5.11 -1.84
N ASN A 56 -2.08 -4.17 -1.76
CA ASN A 56 -2.28 -3.34 -0.56
C ASN A 56 -2.59 -4.20 0.67
N THR A 57 -3.44 -5.21 0.55
CA THR A 57 -3.80 -6.12 1.64
C THR A 57 -2.59 -6.90 2.16
N VAL A 58 -1.74 -7.42 1.26
CA VAL A 58 -0.52 -8.14 1.64
C VAL A 58 0.41 -7.24 2.43
N ILE A 59 0.66 -6.02 1.96
CA ILE A 59 1.56 -5.09 2.64
C ILE A 59 0.97 -4.57 3.96
N ALA A 60 -0.33 -4.31 4.00
CA ALA A 60 -1.03 -3.85 5.21
C ALA A 60 -1.10 -4.93 6.31
N SER A 61 -0.88 -6.20 5.98
CA SER A 61 -0.96 -7.31 6.95
C SER A 61 -0.01 -7.16 8.15
N VAL A 62 1.12 -6.46 7.98
CA VAL A 62 2.06 -6.18 9.08
C VAL A 62 1.41 -5.40 10.23
N ALA A 63 0.36 -4.62 9.93
CA ALA A 63 -0.38 -3.87 10.94
C ALA A 63 -1.04 -4.79 11.97
N TRP A 64 -1.59 -5.91 11.56
CA TRP A 64 -2.26 -6.86 12.46
C TRP A 64 -1.33 -7.44 13.53
N VAL A 65 -0.04 -7.56 13.22
CA VAL A 65 0.98 -8.11 14.13
C VAL A 65 1.57 -7.02 15.03
N VAL A 66 1.81 -5.83 14.49
CA VAL A 66 2.60 -4.79 15.17
C VAL A 66 1.71 -3.82 15.96
N MET A 67 0.48 -3.55 15.50
CA MET A 67 -0.44 -2.58 16.12
C MET A 67 -0.73 -2.86 17.61
N PRO A 68 -1.02 -4.10 18.05
CA PRO A 68 -1.29 -4.36 19.47
C PRO A 68 -0.08 -4.03 20.36
N GLN A 69 1.14 -4.37 19.89
CA GLN A 69 2.37 -4.07 20.62
C GLN A 69 2.64 -2.56 20.68
N LEU A 70 2.38 -1.84 19.59
CA LEU A 70 2.47 -0.38 19.58
C LEU A 70 1.47 0.24 20.55
N SER A 71 0.22 -0.20 20.57
CA SER A 71 -0.81 0.31 21.50
C SER A 71 -0.39 0.14 22.97
N GLU A 72 0.18 -1.00 23.33
CA GLU A 72 0.69 -1.25 24.67
C GLU A 72 1.87 -0.31 25.02
N ASN A 73 2.82 -0.14 24.10
CA ASN A 73 3.99 0.69 24.32
C ASN A 73 3.66 2.19 24.31
N PHE A 74 2.68 2.64 23.51
CA PHE A 74 2.18 4.02 23.59
C PHE A 74 1.52 4.30 24.96
N ALA A 75 0.72 3.36 25.48
CA ALA A 75 0.13 3.50 26.82
C ALA A 75 1.20 3.61 27.92
N LYS A 76 2.33 2.90 27.77
CA LYS A 76 3.47 2.93 28.72
C LYS A 76 4.45 4.08 28.43
N LYS A 77 4.28 4.84 27.34
CA LYS A 77 5.21 5.88 26.84
C LYS A 77 6.64 5.36 26.62
N ASN A 78 6.78 4.09 26.24
CA ASN A 78 8.06 3.45 25.93
C ASN A 78 8.50 3.78 24.50
N TYR A 79 9.06 4.97 24.30
CA TYR A 79 9.41 5.46 22.96
C TYR A 79 10.57 4.68 22.30
N ASP A 80 11.43 4.04 23.06
CA ASP A 80 12.52 3.22 22.50
C ASP A 80 11.93 2.01 21.77
N GLU A 81 10.98 1.30 22.40
CA GLU A 81 10.32 0.16 21.80
C GLU A 81 9.35 0.59 20.67
N ILE A 82 8.66 1.72 20.84
CA ILE A 82 7.83 2.30 19.76
C ILE A 82 8.67 2.54 18.51
N ASN A 83 9.81 3.22 18.64
CA ASN A 83 10.69 3.54 17.51
C ASN A 83 11.28 2.27 16.88
N ARG A 84 11.58 1.23 17.67
CA ARG A 84 12.03 -0.07 17.19
C ARG A 84 10.96 -0.77 16.34
N LEU A 85 9.71 -0.82 16.84
CA LEU A 85 8.58 -1.44 16.14
C LEU A 85 8.20 -0.67 14.86
N LEU A 86 8.22 0.66 14.92
CA LEU A 86 7.99 1.52 13.77
C LEU A 86 9.07 1.34 12.70
N LYS A 87 10.34 1.25 13.12
CA LYS A 87 11.45 0.94 12.21
C LYS A 87 11.26 -0.40 11.54
N TYR A 88 10.91 -1.43 12.31
CA TYR A 88 10.67 -2.78 11.80
C TYR A 88 9.53 -2.81 10.77
N SER A 89 8.37 -2.23 11.11
CA SER A 89 7.21 -2.21 10.22
C SER A 89 7.45 -1.39 8.95
N LEU A 90 8.15 -0.25 9.05
CA LEU A 90 8.51 0.54 7.88
C LEU A 90 9.48 -0.21 6.96
N ASN A 91 10.48 -0.89 7.54
CA ASN A 91 11.43 -1.69 6.77
C ASN A 91 10.73 -2.86 6.05
N PHE A 92 9.77 -3.54 6.70
CA PHE A 92 8.92 -4.54 6.07
C PHE A 92 8.18 -3.96 4.85
N ILE A 93 7.52 -2.81 5.01
CA ILE A 93 6.78 -2.14 3.93
C ILE A 93 7.71 -1.75 2.78
N ILE A 94 8.90 -1.23 3.07
CA ILE A 94 9.89 -0.86 2.05
C ILE A 94 10.40 -2.10 1.32
N VAL A 95 10.80 -3.14 2.05
CA VAL A 95 11.41 -4.36 1.49
C VAL A 95 10.42 -5.14 0.63
N LEU A 96 9.14 -5.17 0.96
CA LEU A 96 8.11 -5.87 0.19
C LEU A 96 7.33 -4.95 -0.75
N GLY A 97 7.03 -3.74 -0.32
CA GLY A 97 6.21 -2.80 -1.10
C GLY A 97 6.90 -2.29 -2.35
N LEU A 98 8.17 -1.83 -2.24
CA LEU A 98 8.87 -1.27 -3.39
C LEU A 98 9.05 -2.26 -4.55
N PRO A 99 9.47 -3.53 -4.33
CA PRO A 99 9.54 -4.51 -5.42
C PRO A 99 8.17 -4.84 -6.02
N CYS A 100 7.10 -4.86 -5.23
CA CYS A 100 5.74 -5.03 -5.75
C CYS A 100 5.34 -3.87 -6.67
N LEU A 101 5.62 -2.62 -6.27
CA LEU A 101 5.35 -1.45 -7.12
C LEU A 101 6.16 -1.50 -8.43
N ALA A 102 7.44 -1.86 -8.36
CA ALA A 102 8.29 -1.98 -9.55
C ALA A 102 7.79 -3.10 -10.48
N GLY A 103 7.50 -4.28 -9.91
CA GLY A 103 6.97 -5.42 -10.67
C GLY A 103 5.64 -5.08 -11.33
N LEU A 104 4.69 -4.48 -10.59
CA LEU A 104 3.42 -4.04 -11.15
C LEU A 104 3.61 -3.09 -12.34
N ASN A 105 4.56 -2.15 -12.28
CA ASN A 105 4.77 -1.22 -13.38
C ASN A 105 5.38 -1.87 -14.63
N VAL A 106 6.31 -2.81 -14.46
CA VAL A 106 7.06 -3.35 -15.61
C VAL A 106 6.30 -4.45 -16.34
N VAL A 107 5.56 -5.30 -15.61
CA VAL A 107 4.81 -6.42 -16.20
C VAL A 107 3.30 -6.24 -16.13
N THR A 108 2.81 -4.99 -16.03
CA THR A 108 1.39 -4.64 -15.92
C THR A 108 0.53 -5.33 -16.97
N GLY A 109 0.91 -5.25 -18.25
CA GLY A 109 0.16 -5.86 -19.35
C GLY A 109 0.07 -7.37 -19.20
N ALA A 110 1.17 -8.04 -18.84
CA ALA A 110 1.18 -9.48 -18.64
C ALA A 110 0.31 -9.91 -17.44
N ILE A 111 0.33 -9.13 -16.35
CA ILE A 111 -0.52 -9.37 -15.17
C ILE A 111 -2.00 -9.28 -15.56
N ILE A 112 -2.40 -8.23 -16.27
CA ILE A 112 -3.78 -8.03 -16.68
C ILE A 112 -4.23 -9.12 -17.65
N GLU A 113 -3.41 -9.45 -18.64
CA GLU A 113 -3.74 -10.50 -19.62
C GLU A 113 -3.89 -11.87 -18.95
N VAL A 114 -3.03 -12.22 -18.00
CA VAL A 114 -3.10 -13.51 -17.29
C VAL A 114 -4.30 -13.58 -16.33
N ILE A 115 -4.66 -12.48 -15.65
CA ILE A 115 -5.72 -12.47 -14.63
C ILE A 115 -7.10 -12.26 -15.27
N ALA A 116 -7.22 -11.36 -16.23
CA ALA A 116 -8.50 -10.91 -16.77
C ALA A 116 -8.69 -11.19 -18.27
N GLY A 117 -7.59 -11.44 -19.00
CA GLY A 117 -7.63 -11.67 -20.45
C GLY A 117 -7.27 -10.42 -21.26
N ARG A 118 -7.10 -10.62 -22.59
CA ARG A 118 -6.65 -9.58 -23.53
C ARG A 118 -7.60 -8.39 -23.64
N ASP A 119 -8.89 -8.64 -23.51
CA ASP A 119 -9.92 -7.61 -23.60
C ASP A 119 -9.80 -6.55 -22.50
N PHE A 120 -9.08 -6.86 -21.42
CA PHE A 120 -8.85 -5.97 -20.28
C PHE A 120 -7.54 -5.16 -20.35
N LEU A 121 -6.77 -5.26 -21.43
CA LEU A 121 -5.52 -4.50 -21.59
C LEU A 121 -5.71 -2.97 -21.55
N GLY A 122 -6.92 -2.47 -21.82
CA GLY A 122 -7.27 -1.06 -21.60
C GLY A 122 -7.10 -0.57 -20.16
N ALA A 123 -7.01 -1.50 -19.18
CA ALA A 123 -6.77 -1.20 -17.77
C ALA A 123 -5.29 -0.89 -17.41
N VAL A 124 -4.34 -1.06 -18.35
CA VAL A 124 -2.89 -0.88 -18.11
C VAL A 124 -2.58 0.50 -17.57
N THR A 125 -3.08 1.56 -18.22
CA THR A 125 -2.79 2.94 -17.81
C THR A 125 -3.36 3.26 -16.43
N SER A 126 -4.60 2.84 -16.13
CA SER A 126 -5.19 3.06 -14.82
C SER A 126 -4.44 2.31 -13.71
N LEU A 127 -3.93 1.10 -13.98
CA LEU A 127 -3.14 0.36 -13.01
C LEU A 127 -1.77 1.03 -12.75
N HIS A 128 -1.13 1.60 -13.78
CA HIS A 128 0.10 2.40 -13.59
C HIS A 128 -0.16 3.61 -12.67
N ILE A 129 -1.28 4.33 -12.87
CA ILE A 129 -1.66 5.45 -12.01
C ILE A 129 -1.94 4.95 -10.58
N LEU A 130 -2.65 3.83 -10.44
CA LEU A 130 -2.94 3.23 -9.14
C LEU A 130 -1.69 2.72 -8.41
N THR A 131 -0.56 2.43 -9.10
CA THR A 131 0.69 2.13 -8.37
C THR A 131 1.26 3.34 -7.66
N ILE A 132 1.00 4.57 -8.13
CA ILE A 132 1.33 5.80 -7.39
C ILE A 132 0.43 5.93 -6.16
N ALA A 133 -0.87 5.69 -6.34
CA ALA A 133 -1.82 5.64 -5.23
C ALA A 133 -1.41 4.60 -4.17
N LEU A 134 -0.95 3.43 -4.61
CA LEU A 134 -0.51 2.34 -3.74
C LEU A 134 0.71 2.73 -2.89
N LEU A 135 1.68 3.45 -3.46
CA LEU A 135 2.80 4.01 -2.69
C LEU A 135 2.32 4.98 -1.61
N CYS A 136 1.38 5.87 -1.95
CA CYS A 136 0.76 6.77 -0.98
C CYS A 136 -0.01 5.99 0.09
N SER A 137 -0.78 4.97 -0.30
CA SER A 137 -1.54 4.12 0.61
C SER A 137 -0.63 3.37 1.60
N PHE A 138 0.55 2.91 1.18
CA PHE A 138 1.53 2.29 2.08
C PHE A 138 2.01 3.28 3.16
N ILE A 139 2.31 4.52 2.77
CA ILE A 139 2.78 5.55 3.71
C ILE A 139 1.64 5.99 4.63
N GLY A 140 0.47 6.32 4.07
CA GLY A 140 -0.71 6.76 4.82
C GLY A 140 -1.23 5.67 5.75
N GLY A 141 -1.26 4.42 5.28
CA GLY A 141 -1.64 3.25 6.08
C GLY A 141 -0.65 2.96 7.22
N TRP A 142 0.66 3.11 6.98
CA TRP A 142 1.67 3.01 8.02
C TRP A 142 1.48 4.09 9.09
N MET A 143 1.28 5.35 8.70
CA MET A 143 1.02 6.44 9.64
C MET A 143 -0.28 6.22 10.42
N GLY A 144 -1.36 5.84 9.75
CA GLY A 144 -2.67 5.62 10.38
C GLY A 144 -2.65 4.44 11.34
N ASN A 145 -2.28 3.26 10.85
CA ASN A 145 -2.39 2.00 11.61
C ASN A 145 -1.28 1.80 12.63
N MET A 146 -0.08 2.38 12.39
CA MET A 146 1.06 2.17 13.30
C MET A 146 1.31 3.34 14.25
N ILE A 147 0.82 4.54 13.94
CA ILE A 147 1.08 5.73 14.76
C ILE A 147 -0.21 6.31 15.30
N MET A 148 -1.15 6.71 14.43
CA MET A 148 -2.34 7.45 14.86
C MET A 148 -3.27 6.61 15.74
N ILE A 149 -3.67 5.42 15.26
CA ILE A 149 -4.58 4.55 16.00
C ILE A 149 -3.97 4.08 17.31
N PRO A 150 -2.74 3.51 17.35
CA PRO A 150 -2.14 3.06 18.60
C PRO A 150 -1.87 4.18 19.60
N SER A 151 -1.70 5.43 19.15
CA SER A 151 -1.50 6.59 20.02
C SER A 151 -2.80 7.25 20.52
N GLY A 152 -3.98 6.68 20.20
CA GLY A 152 -5.29 7.24 20.59
C GLY A 152 -5.69 8.46 19.77
N ARG A 153 -5.19 8.58 18.53
CA ARG A 153 -5.48 9.69 17.61
C ARG A 153 -6.34 9.24 16.43
N GLU A 154 -7.27 8.31 16.65
CA GLU A 154 -8.16 7.76 15.60
C GLU A 154 -8.97 8.85 14.90
N SER A 155 -9.29 9.94 15.63
CA SER A 155 -10.00 11.11 15.08
C SER A 155 -9.24 11.78 13.92
N VAL A 156 -7.89 11.67 13.89
CA VAL A 156 -7.09 12.18 12.79
C VAL A 156 -7.29 11.30 11.54
N CYS A 157 -7.29 9.97 11.71
CA CYS A 157 -7.58 9.04 10.63
C CYS A 157 -8.98 9.26 10.07
N LEU A 158 -9.98 9.47 10.93
CA LEU A 158 -11.35 9.77 10.51
C LEU A 158 -11.41 11.07 9.70
N ARG A 159 -10.79 12.16 10.17
CA ARG A 159 -10.72 13.44 9.43
C ARG A 159 -10.02 13.26 8.07
N ALA A 160 -8.88 12.58 8.04
CA ALA A 160 -8.18 12.30 6.81
C ALA A 160 -9.08 11.51 5.84
N GLY A 161 -9.74 10.45 6.31
CA GLY A 161 -10.66 9.65 5.49
C GLY A 161 -11.83 10.45 4.95
N ILE A 162 -12.50 11.27 5.77
CA ILE A 162 -13.63 12.10 5.32
C ILE A 162 -13.18 13.13 4.29
N VAL A 163 -12.08 13.85 4.56
CA VAL A 163 -11.59 14.88 3.63
C VAL A 163 -11.13 14.25 2.33
N SER A 164 -10.39 13.13 2.39
CA SER A 164 -9.97 12.39 1.19
C SER A 164 -11.17 11.90 0.38
N ALA A 165 -12.22 11.37 1.03
CA ALA A 165 -13.43 10.91 0.37
C ALA A 165 -14.18 12.07 -0.32
N LEU A 166 -14.35 13.19 0.35
CA LEU A 166 -15.00 14.37 -0.23
C LEU A 166 -14.24 14.92 -1.44
N ILE A 167 -12.92 15.04 -1.33
CA ILE A 167 -12.07 15.50 -2.44
C ILE A 167 -12.09 14.51 -3.59
N ASN A 168 -12.05 13.20 -3.31
CA ASN A 168 -12.17 12.15 -4.30
C ASN A 168 -13.48 12.30 -5.09
N ILE A 169 -14.62 12.44 -4.41
CA ILE A 169 -15.93 12.60 -5.07
C ILE A 169 -15.95 13.88 -5.93
N ILE A 170 -15.48 15.01 -5.41
CA ILE A 170 -15.44 16.28 -6.15
C ILE A 170 -14.56 16.17 -7.38
N LEU A 171 -13.37 15.59 -7.27
CA LEU A 171 -12.45 15.41 -8.38
C LEU A 171 -13.00 14.41 -9.39
N ASN A 172 -13.68 13.35 -8.96
CA ASN A 172 -14.33 12.39 -9.85
C ASN A 172 -15.39 13.04 -10.73
N LEU A 173 -16.19 13.98 -10.20
CA LEU A 173 -17.16 14.75 -11.00
C LEU A 173 -16.52 15.50 -12.16
N VAL A 174 -15.25 15.88 -12.04
CA VAL A 174 -14.51 16.65 -13.06
C VAL A 174 -13.66 15.73 -13.96
N LEU A 175 -12.97 14.75 -13.37
CA LEU A 175 -11.97 13.96 -14.08
C LEU A 175 -12.55 12.71 -14.76
N ILE A 176 -13.58 12.07 -14.20
CA ILE A 176 -14.22 10.91 -14.85
C ILE A 176 -14.87 11.28 -16.18
N PRO A 177 -15.65 12.37 -16.32
CA PRO A 177 -16.23 12.74 -17.62
C PRO A 177 -15.18 12.95 -18.72
N ARG A 178 -13.99 13.46 -18.37
CA ARG A 178 -12.92 13.80 -19.32
C ARG A 178 -11.97 12.62 -19.60
N TYR A 179 -11.63 11.84 -18.59
CA TYR A 179 -10.55 10.85 -18.64
C TYR A 179 -11.00 9.43 -18.31
N GLY A 180 -12.31 9.19 -18.06
CA GLY A 180 -12.86 7.87 -17.75
C GLY A 180 -12.17 7.19 -16.56
N LEU A 181 -11.84 5.92 -16.72
CA LEU A 181 -11.16 5.11 -15.72
C LEU A 181 -9.81 5.69 -15.27
N ASN A 182 -9.07 6.38 -16.14
CA ASN A 182 -7.81 7.03 -15.79
C ASN A 182 -8.05 8.26 -14.90
N GLY A 183 -9.19 8.95 -15.08
CA GLY A 183 -9.64 10.01 -14.20
C GLY A 183 -9.89 9.48 -12.78
N ALA A 184 -10.64 8.38 -12.63
CA ALA A 184 -10.88 7.73 -11.35
C ALA A 184 -9.57 7.29 -10.65
N ALA A 185 -8.63 6.68 -11.40
CA ALA A 185 -7.33 6.31 -10.85
C ALA A 185 -6.52 7.53 -10.36
N THR A 186 -6.59 8.63 -11.10
CA THR A 186 -5.88 9.87 -10.73
C THR A 186 -6.48 10.51 -9.47
N THR A 187 -7.79 10.52 -9.34
CA THR A 187 -8.46 11.04 -8.14
C THR A 187 -8.10 10.22 -6.91
N THR A 188 -8.03 8.89 -7.03
CA THR A 188 -7.58 8.00 -5.96
C THR A 188 -6.14 8.34 -5.53
N ALA A 189 -5.21 8.53 -6.48
CA ALA A 189 -3.83 8.88 -6.16
C ALA A 189 -3.72 10.24 -5.43
N ILE A 190 -4.47 11.25 -5.88
CA ILE A 190 -4.52 12.56 -5.22
C ILE A 190 -5.09 12.45 -3.82
N SER A 191 -6.17 11.69 -3.64
CA SER A 191 -6.85 11.53 -2.35
C SER A 191 -6.00 10.79 -1.33
N GLU A 192 -5.28 9.74 -1.73
CA GLU A 192 -4.31 9.04 -0.88
C GLU A 192 -3.17 9.99 -0.45
N PHE A 193 -2.64 10.78 -1.36
CA PHE A 193 -1.61 11.77 -1.04
C PHE A 193 -2.11 12.82 -0.04
N LEU A 194 -3.33 13.34 -0.21
CA LEU A 194 -3.94 14.29 0.71
C LEU A 194 -4.16 13.68 2.10
N GLY A 195 -4.54 12.40 2.16
CA GLY A 195 -4.65 11.66 3.43
C GLY A 195 -3.34 11.66 4.21
N ILE A 196 -2.20 11.51 3.55
CA ILE A 196 -0.87 11.64 4.17
C ILE A 196 -0.65 13.06 4.68
N CYS A 197 -0.90 14.08 3.84
CA CYS A 197 -0.69 15.48 4.19
C CYS A 197 -1.49 15.89 5.44
N ILE A 198 -2.70 15.35 5.62
CA ILE A 198 -3.54 15.62 6.80
C ILE A 198 -2.94 14.95 8.06
N GLN A 199 -2.32 13.79 7.93
CA GLN A 199 -1.77 13.04 9.07
C GLN A 199 -0.42 13.62 9.56
N ILE A 200 0.43 14.14 8.66
CA ILE A 200 1.79 14.63 8.99
C ILE A 200 1.82 15.59 10.20
N PRO A 201 0.97 16.64 10.30
CA PRO A 201 1.03 17.59 11.41
C PRO A 201 0.75 16.97 12.79
N TYR A 202 0.12 15.79 12.81
CA TYR A 202 -0.26 15.09 14.04
C TYR A 202 0.72 14.03 14.47
N MET A 203 1.86 13.90 13.77
CA MET A 203 2.90 12.97 14.19
C MET A 203 3.51 13.39 15.53
N ASP A 204 3.80 12.42 16.40
CA ASP A 204 4.44 12.66 17.67
C ASP A 204 5.92 13.02 17.45
N LYS A 205 6.36 14.13 18.06
CA LYS A 205 7.74 14.63 17.96
C LYS A 205 8.79 13.68 18.55
N ASN A 206 8.37 12.77 19.42
CA ASN A 206 9.24 11.75 20.03
C ASN A 206 9.45 10.54 19.11
N ILE A 207 8.71 10.43 18.03
CA ILE A 207 8.91 9.38 17.03
C ILE A 207 10.10 9.75 16.15
N ARG A 208 11.12 8.90 16.20
CA ARG A 208 12.37 9.08 15.46
C ARG A 208 12.76 7.77 14.77
N VAL A 209 12.38 7.61 13.52
CA VAL A 209 12.83 6.48 12.72
C VAL A 209 14.18 6.80 12.11
N HIS A 210 15.24 6.26 12.73
CA HIS A 210 16.61 6.48 12.28
C HIS A 210 17.04 5.45 11.23
N GLY A 211 17.89 5.88 10.30
CA GLY A 211 18.54 4.99 9.34
C GLY A 211 17.69 4.67 8.10
N ILE A 212 16.75 5.52 7.73
CA ILE A 212 15.89 5.35 6.54
C ILE A 212 16.73 5.11 5.27
N TRP A 213 17.84 5.84 5.10
CA TRP A 213 18.73 5.65 3.96
C TRP A 213 19.33 4.24 3.87
N ASN A 214 19.65 3.64 5.01
CA ASN A 214 20.18 2.27 5.03
C ASN A 214 19.09 1.24 4.71
N MET A 215 17.83 1.51 5.10
CA MET A 215 16.70 0.67 4.72
C MET A 215 16.40 0.74 3.21
N LEU A 216 16.59 1.91 2.58
CA LEU A 216 16.25 2.15 1.18
C LEU A 216 17.32 1.63 0.20
N LYS A 217 18.62 1.61 0.57
CA LYS A 217 19.72 1.25 -0.33
C LYS A 217 19.50 -0.07 -1.08
N GLY A 218 19.24 -1.15 -0.35
CA GLY A 218 19.01 -2.47 -0.95
C GLY A 218 17.75 -2.51 -1.82
N PRO A 219 16.57 -2.13 -1.28
CA PRO A 219 15.33 -2.10 -2.05
C PRO A 219 15.39 -1.23 -3.31
N VAL A 220 16.03 -0.06 -3.28
CA VAL A 220 16.16 0.81 -4.48
C VAL A 220 17.03 0.13 -5.55
N LEU A 221 18.16 -0.46 -5.18
CA LEU A 221 18.97 -1.24 -6.12
C LEU A 221 18.17 -2.42 -6.69
N GLY A 222 17.40 -3.07 -5.84
CA GLY A 222 16.52 -4.15 -6.24
C GLY A 222 15.41 -3.73 -7.20
N VAL A 223 14.79 -2.58 -6.99
CA VAL A 223 13.80 -1.99 -7.92
C VAL A 223 14.40 -1.77 -9.31
N ILE A 224 15.63 -1.24 -9.39
CA ILE A 224 16.33 -1.07 -10.67
C ILE A 224 16.55 -2.44 -11.35
N ALA A 225 17.00 -3.44 -10.60
CA ALA A 225 17.19 -4.79 -11.12
C ALA A 225 15.88 -5.43 -11.62
N ILE A 226 14.79 -5.27 -10.86
CA ILE A 226 13.45 -5.73 -11.25
C ILE A 226 13.00 -5.04 -12.54
N GLY A 227 13.22 -3.74 -12.66
CA GLY A 227 12.95 -2.97 -13.88
C GLY A 227 13.67 -3.55 -15.10
N LEU A 228 14.98 -3.81 -14.97
CA LEU A 228 15.79 -4.39 -16.05
C LEU A 228 15.35 -5.81 -16.39
N ILE A 229 15.14 -6.67 -15.40
CA ILE A 229 14.70 -8.06 -15.63
C ILE A 229 13.34 -8.07 -16.32
N GLY A 230 12.38 -7.29 -15.84
CA GLY A 230 11.05 -7.24 -16.42
C GLY A 230 11.04 -6.72 -17.86
N THR A 231 11.82 -5.68 -18.17
CA THR A 231 11.95 -5.17 -19.55
C THR A 231 12.61 -6.21 -20.47
N VAL A 232 13.61 -6.95 -20.00
CA VAL A 232 14.21 -8.06 -20.76
C VAL A 232 13.19 -9.18 -20.98
N CYS A 233 12.45 -9.60 -19.94
CA CYS A 233 11.43 -10.64 -20.07
C CYS A 233 10.33 -10.24 -21.06
N THR A 234 9.86 -9.00 -21.03
CA THR A 234 8.84 -8.51 -21.98
C THR A 234 9.34 -8.39 -23.40
N SER A 235 10.64 -8.20 -23.63
CA SER A 235 11.22 -8.14 -24.97
C SER A 235 11.55 -9.52 -25.55
N VAL A 236 11.87 -10.51 -24.71
CA VAL A 236 12.30 -11.85 -25.15
C VAL A 236 11.14 -12.82 -25.31
N PHE A 237 10.17 -12.79 -24.39
CA PHE A 237 9.05 -13.73 -24.39
C PHE A 237 7.80 -13.10 -24.99
N GLN A 238 7.01 -13.91 -25.71
CA GLN A 238 5.74 -13.49 -26.31
C GLN A 238 4.51 -13.87 -25.47
N SER A 239 4.64 -14.93 -24.65
CA SER A 239 3.54 -15.40 -23.79
C SER A 239 3.51 -14.63 -22.48
N SER A 240 2.39 -13.98 -22.15
CA SER A 240 2.21 -13.20 -20.92
C SER A 240 2.38 -14.05 -19.66
N PHE A 241 1.98 -15.32 -19.70
CA PHE A 241 2.22 -16.25 -18.59
C PHE A 241 3.71 -16.51 -18.38
N VAL A 242 4.47 -16.73 -19.46
CA VAL A 242 5.92 -16.95 -19.39
C VAL A 242 6.65 -15.68 -18.93
N ILE A 243 6.25 -14.51 -19.46
CA ILE A 243 6.77 -13.21 -19.03
C ILE A 243 6.59 -13.07 -17.52
N LEU A 244 5.37 -13.29 -17.02
CA LEU A 244 5.05 -13.13 -15.61
C LEU A 244 5.84 -14.11 -14.73
N ALA A 245 5.85 -15.40 -15.08
CA ALA A 245 6.56 -16.42 -14.33
C ALA A 245 8.07 -16.16 -14.30
N ALA A 246 8.68 -15.90 -15.46
CA ALA A 246 10.11 -15.61 -15.56
C ALA A 246 10.50 -14.32 -14.84
N ALA A 247 9.74 -13.24 -15.02
CA ALA A 247 10.01 -11.96 -14.37
C ALA A 247 9.89 -12.06 -12.85
N VAL A 248 8.85 -12.72 -12.32
CA VAL A 248 8.65 -12.87 -10.87
C VAL A 248 9.76 -13.74 -10.26
N LEU A 249 10.06 -14.90 -10.83
CA LEU A 249 11.06 -15.81 -10.30
C LEU A 249 12.47 -15.22 -10.36
N ALA A 250 12.86 -14.67 -11.51
CA ALA A 250 14.18 -14.06 -11.68
C ALA A 250 14.34 -12.83 -10.78
N SER A 251 13.31 -11.97 -10.71
CA SER A 251 13.32 -10.79 -9.85
C SER A 251 13.39 -11.17 -8.38
N ALA A 252 12.64 -12.16 -7.91
CA ALA A 252 12.69 -12.61 -6.53
C ALA A 252 14.08 -13.08 -6.12
N VAL A 253 14.73 -13.89 -6.97
CA VAL A 253 16.09 -14.40 -6.70
C VAL A 253 17.09 -13.24 -6.67
N VAL A 254 17.11 -12.39 -7.70
CA VAL A 254 18.07 -11.28 -7.79
C VAL A 254 17.84 -10.28 -6.67
N TYR A 255 16.60 -9.96 -6.37
CA TYR A 255 16.24 -9.05 -5.27
C TYR A 255 16.73 -9.56 -3.91
N LEU A 256 16.48 -10.83 -3.59
CA LEU A 256 16.98 -11.44 -2.36
C LEU A 256 18.51 -11.43 -2.29
N LEU A 257 19.20 -11.73 -3.38
CA LEU A 257 20.67 -11.67 -3.45
C LEU A 257 21.18 -10.25 -3.18
N ILE A 258 20.55 -9.23 -3.77
CA ILE A 258 20.91 -7.82 -3.52
C ILE A 258 20.73 -7.46 -2.04
N LEU A 259 19.61 -7.85 -1.43
CA LEU A 259 19.35 -7.56 -0.02
C LEU A 259 20.37 -8.24 0.92
N ILE A 260 20.79 -9.48 0.59
CA ILE A 260 21.81 -10.20 1.35
C ILE A 260 23.19 -9.52 1.18
N LEU A 261 23.58 -9.15 -0.04
CA LEU A 261 24.86 -8.49 -0.33
C LEU A 261 24.97 -7.12 0.34
N VAL A 262 23.88 -6.35 0.35
CA VAL A 262 23.81 -5.04 1.02
C VAL A 262 23.64 -5.18 2.54
N LYS A 263 23.50 -6.43 3.05
CA LYS A 263 23.25 -6.73 4.47
C LYS A 263 22.05 -5.97 5.03
N ASN A 264 20.92 -6.00 4.31
CA ASN A 264 19.70 -5.36 4.78
C ASN A 264 19.30 -5.89 6.16
N GLU A 265 19.13 -4.99 7.15
CA GLU A 265 18.87 -5.34 8.56
C GLU A 265 17.68 -6.29 8.73
N PHE A 266 16.59 -6.07 7.96
CA PHE A 266 15.38 -6.88 8.04
C PHE A 266 15.63 -8.32 7.55
N VAL A 267 16.27 -8.48 6.39
CA VAL A 267 16.56 -9.80 5.80
C VAL A 267 17.60 -10.54 6.63
N MET A 268 18.61 -9.84 7.13
CA MET A 268 19.64 -10.46 7.99
C MET A 268 19.06 -10.93 9.33
N ALA A 269 18.13 -10.19 9.92
CA ALA A 269 17.43 -10.60 11.14
C ALA A 269 16.57 -11.86 10.91
N PHE A 270 15.94 -11.99 9.71
CA PHE A 270 15.16 -13.16 9.35
C PHE A 270 16.04 -14.38 9.06
N LEU A 271 17.23 -14.20 8.49
CA LEU A 271 18.18 -15.28 8.17
C LEU A 271 19.03 -15.73 9.37
N ALA A 272 19.21 -14.89 10.39
CA ALA A 272 20.04 -15.17 11.55
C ALA A 272 19.72 -16.53 12.23
N PRO A 273 18.45 -16.90 12.49
CA PRO A 273 18.13 -18.20 13.09
C PRO A 273 18.49 -19.40 12.20
N VAL A 274 18.46 -19.21 10.88
CA VAL A 274 18.81 -20.28 9.91
C VAL A 274 20.30 -20.47 9.83
N LEU A 275 21.07 -19.36 9.89
CA LEU A 275 22.55 -19.39 9.82
C LEU A 275 23.17 -19.91 11.13
N HIS A 276 22.56 -19.65 12.29
CA HIS A 276 23.04 -20.15 13.59
C HIS A 276 22.67 -21.61 13.88
N ARG A 277 21.71 -22.20 13.14
CA ARG A 277 21.37 -23.65 13.28
C ARG A 277 22.40 -24.58 12.65
N LYS A 278 23.42 -24.06 11.93
CA LYS A 278 24.47 -24.84 11.27
C LYS A 278 25.83 -24.81 12.01
N LYS A 279 25.86 -24.28 13.23
CA LYS A 279 26.96 -24.45 14.18
C LYS A 279 26.47 -25.23 15.40
#